data_d3822433006395c6938f865cb22184e9
#
_entry.id   d3822433006395c6938f865cb22184e9
#
_cell.length_a   1.000
_cell.length_b   1.000
_cell.length_c   1.000
_cell.angle_alpha   90.00
_cell.angle_beta   90.00
_cell.angle_gamma   90.00
#
_symmetry.space_group_name_H-M   'P 1'
#
loop_
_entity.id
_entity.type
_entity.pdbx_description
1 polymer ?
#
loop_
_entity_poly.entity_id
_entity_poly.type
_entity_poly.pdbx_seq_one_letter_code
_entity_poly.pdbx_strand_id
1 'polypeptide(L)'
;NGQKKYVMNYKNSLKHGLYTEWSIDGRLTKDIEYDMGRPISEYIVEYEGQGYIELNRRNGELSGSWIEWYANGRKSEEGVYKYGKKGGLWTAWYENGEKKYHSKYIDGKPDGIYTEYDSKGRLTANIEYDLGNILTEYHITRDEGGSTEYHKKNGVLDGRWTRWYANGNKAEEGLYEEGKRSGTWNGWYRSNKKHYKSLYADGKRAGTYSEWNSKGKKTKEIDYSNGNRIREYLLIKDGSGYM
;
A
#
# COMPACT_ATOMS: atom_id res chain seq x y z
N ASN A 1 -37.31 -26.72 -16.89
CA ASN A 1 -37.27 -27.14 -15.47
C ASN A 1 -38.33 -26.43 -14.60
N GLY A 2 -39.18 -25.53 -15.15
CA GLY A 2 -40.28 -24.87 -14.43
C GLY A 2 -39.88 -23.77 -13.44
N GLN A 3 -38.59 -23.39 -13.38
CA GLN A 3 -38.14 -22.30 -12.51
C GLN A 3 -38.48 -20.95 -13.14
N LYS A 4 -38.88 -19.98 -12.29
CA LYS A 4 -39.11 -18.59 -12.71
C LYS A 4 -37.80 -17.96 -13.17
N LYS A 5 -37.80 -17.37 -14.38
CA LYS A 5 -36.65 -16.60 -14.87
C LYS A 5 -36.73 -15.13 -14.42
N TYR A 6 -37.94 -14.56 -14.52
CA TYR A 6 -38.18 -13.19 -14.05
C TYR A 6 -39.65 -12.97 -13.66
N VAL A 7 -39.86 -11.91 -12.87
CA VAL A 7 -41.20 -11.35 -12.57
C VAL A 7 -41.16 -9.86 -12.88
N MET A 8 -42.20 -9.31 -13.46
CA MET A 8 -42.29 -7.91 -13.83
C MET A 8 -43.74 -7.42 -13.75
N ASN A 9 -43.93 -6.23 -13.19
CA ASN A 9 -45.18 -5.54 -13.09
C ASN A 9 -45.27 -4.38 -14.09
N TYR A 10 -46.49 -4.11 -14.61
CA TYR A 10 -46.77 -3.02 -15.54
C TYR A 10 -47.95 -2.18 -15.07
N LYS A 11 -47.88 -0.87 -15.34
CA LYS A 11 -48.97 0.11 -15.18
C LYS A 11 -49.01 0.98 -16.42
N ASN A 12 -50.19 1.08 -17.07
CA ASN A 12 -50.34 1.84 -18.31
C ASN A 12 -49.30 1.47 -19.40
N SER A 13 -49.05 0.17 -19.60
CA SER A 13 -48.06 -0.37 -20.52
C SER A 13 -46.61 0.00 -20.24
N LEU A 14 -46.30 0.67 -19.12
CA LEU A 14 -44.96 0.98 -18.67
C LEU A 14 -44.58 0.07 -17.51
N LYS A 15 -43.28 -0.29 -17.42
CA LYS A 15 -42.72 -1.00 -16.26
C LYS A 15 -42.99 -0.20 -15.00
N HIS A 16 -43.58 -0.81 -13.95
CA HIS A 16 -43.91 -0.17 -12.70
C HIS A 16 -43.85 -1.14 -11.53
N GLY A 17 -43.18 -0.77 -10.43
CA GLY A 17 -42.91 -1.66 -9.31
C GLY A 17 -41.71 -2.55 -9.56
N LEU A 18 -41.65 -3.66 -8.85
CA LEU A 18 -40.47 -4.53 -8.79
C LEU A 18 -40.33 -5.42 -10.02
N TYR A 19 -39.13 -5.43 -10.61
CA TYR A 19 -38.63 -6.43 -11.55
C TYR A 19 -37.60 -7.30 -10.85
N THR A 20 -37.78 -8.59 -10.82
CA THR A 20 -36.85 -9.53 -10.23
C THR A 20 -36.44 -10.58 -11.24
N GLU A 21 -35.17 -10.87 -11.41
CA GLU A 21 -34.61 -11.87 -12.32
C GLU A 21 -33.70 -12.84 -11.57
N TRP A 22 -33.78 -14.12 -11.95
CA TRP A 22 -32.96 -15.20 -11.39
C TRP A 22 -32.18 -15.91 -12.50
N SER A 23 -30.99 -16.39 -12.15
CA SER A 23 -30.21 -17.32 -12.98
C SER A 23 -30.86 -18.70 -13.06
N ILE A 24 -30.32 -19.55 -13.93
CA ILE A 24 -30.84 -20.93 -14.15
C ILE A 24 -30.70 -21.81 -12.90
N ASP A 25 -29.79 -21.50 -12.01
CA ASP A 25 -29.54 -22.15 -10.70
C ASP A 25 -30.34 -21.52 -9.55
N GLY A 26 -31.21 -20.54 -9.86
CA GLY A 26 -32.16 -19.95 -8.92
C GLY A 26 -31.57 -18.80 -8.07
N ARG A 27 -30.39 -18.32 -8.40
CA ARG A 27 -29.79 -17.16 -7.71
C ARG A 27 -30.39 -15.86 -8.25
N LEU A 28 -30.61 -14.90 -7.36
CA LEU A 28 -31.01 -13.54 -7.74
C LEU A 28 -29.90 -12.88 -8.56
N THR A 29 -30.23 -12.36 -9.74
CA THR A 29 -29.28 -11.65 -10.61
C THR A 29 -29.65 -10.19 -10.80
N LYS A 30 -30.94 -9.85 -10.70
CA LYS A 30 -31.39 -8.46 -10.73
C LYS A 30 -32.62 -8.28 -9.85
N ASP A 31 -32.65 -7.14 -9.18
CA ASP A 31 -33.81 -6.63 -8.48
C ASP A 31 -33.90 -5.12 -8.74
N ILE A 32 -34.87 -4.71 -9.54
CA ILE A 32 -34.98 -3.34 -10.05
C ILE A 32 -36.37 -2.81 -9.76
N GLU A 33 -36.45 -1.68 -9.07
CA GLU A 33 -37.69 -0.96 -8.87
C GLU A 33 -37.89 0.08 -9.98
N TYR A 34 -39.05 0.00 -10.64
CA TYR A 34 -39.44 0.92 -11.72
C TYR A 34 -40.56 1.85 -11.30
N ASP A 35 -40.46 3.12 -11.68
CA ASP A 35 -41.58 4.07 -11.70
C ASP A 35 -41.82 4.54 -13.14
N MET A 36 -42.99 4.21 -13.67
CA MET A 36 -43.45 4.62 -15.01
C MET A 36 -42.38 4.46 -16.09
N GLY A 37 -41.75 3.26 -16.14
CA GLY A 37 -40.71 2.89 -17.10
C GLY A 37 -39.27 3.30 -16.76
N ARG A 38 -39.06 4.07 -15.70
CA ARG A 38 -37.74 4.50 -15.26
C ARG A 38 -37.25 3.67 -14.08
N PRO A 39 -36.04 3.13 -14.09
CA PRO A 39 -35.48 2.46 -12.92
C PRO A 39 -35.18 3.51 -11.84
N ILE A 40 -35.63 3.24 -10.60
CA ILE A 40 -35.38 4.09 -9.42
C ILE A 40 -34.23 3.54 -8.60
N SER A 41 -34.29 2.24 -8.31
CA SER A 41 -33.26 1.51 -7.60
C SER A 41 -32.97 0.18 -8.31
N GLU A 42 -31.70 -0.22 -8.31
CA GLU A 42 -31.24 -1.42 -9.00
C GLU A 42 -30.23 -2.15 -8.11
N TYR A 43 -30.46 -3.44 -7.89
CA TYR A 43 -29.46 -4.40 -7.49
C TYR A 43 -29.18 -5.31 -8.70
N ILE A 44 -27.91 -5.44 -9.07
CA ILE A 44 -27.48 -6.17 -10.26
C ILE A 44 -26.27 -7.03 -9.92
N VAL A 45 -26.25 -8.26 -10.43
CA VAL A 45 -25.07 -9.13 -10.44
C VAL A 45 -24.54 -9.18 -11.88
N GLU A 46 -23.35 -8.64 -12.08
CA GLU A 46 -22.64 -8.65 -13.37
C GLU A 46 -21.50 -9.67 -13.31
N TYR A 47 -21.42 -10.56 -14.29
CA TYR A 47 -20.34 -11.55 -14.37
C TYR A 47 -19.21 -10.99 -15.22
N GLU A 48 -17.99 -10.97 -14.66
CA GLU A 48 -16.76 -10.55 -15.33
C GLU A 48 -15.73 -11.69 -15.32
N GLY A 49 -15.47 -12.26 -16.51
CA GLY A 49 -14.56 -13.40 -16.63
C GLY A 49 -15.03 -14.60 -15.79
N GLN A 50 -14.23 -15.00 -14.81
CA GLN A 50 -14.56 -16.10 -13.89
C GLN A 50 -15.19 -15.61 -12.57
N GLY A 51 -15.14 -14.30 -12.29
CA GLY A 51 -15.71 -13.68 -11.09
C GLY A 51 -17.05 -13.00 -11.37
N TYR A 52 -17.56 -12.25 -10.39
CA TYR A 52 -18.76 -11.46 -10.55
C TYR A 52 -18.76 -10.25 -9.61
N ILE A 53 -19.59 -9.24 -9.96
CA ILE A 53 -19.78 -8.03 -9.17
C ILE A 53 -21.24 -7.94 -8.76
N GLU A 54 -21.48 -7.64 -7.49
CA GLU A 54 -22.78 -7.24 -6.97
C GLU A 54 -22.77 -5.73 -6.78
N LEU A 55 -23.67 -5.03 -7.43
CA LEU A 55 -23.71 -3.58 -7.37
C LEU A 55 -25.12 -3.04 -7.18
N ASN A 56 -25.18 -1.85 -6.63
CA ASN A 56 -26.41 -1.09 -6.48
C ASN A 56 -26.32 0.24 -7.25
N ARG A 57 -27.45 0.60 -7.91
CA ARG A 57 -27.63 1.90 -8.55
C ARG A 57 -28.89 2.57 -8.04
N ARG A 58 -28.89 3.89 -8.04
CA ARG A 58 -30.08 4.72 -7.81
C ARG A 58 -30.14 5.78 -8.89
N ASN A 59 -31.27 5.85 -9.61
CA ASN A 59 -31.44 6.73 -10.77
C ASN A 59 -30.31 6.59 -11.80
N GLY A 60 -29.81 5.35 -12.03
CA GLY A 60 -28.75 5.05 -12.98
C GLY A 60 -27.31 5.27 -12.47
N GLU A 61 -27.12 5.89 -11.32
CA GLU A 61 -25.78 6.09 -10.71
C GLU A 61 -25.48 5.05 -9.63
N LEU A 62 -24.20 4.61 -9.53
CA LEU A 62 -23.76 3.72 -8.46
C LEU A 62 -24.08 4.35 -7.10
N SER A 63 -24.84 3.65 -6.26
CA SER A 63 -25.28 4.14 -4.96
C SER A 63 -25.67 2.97 -4.04
N GLY A 64 -24.94 2.79 -2.97
CA GLY A 64 -25.09 1.65 -2.06
C GLY A 64 -23.90 0.72 -2.11
N SER A 65 -24.08 -0.51 -1.66
CA SER A 65 -23.00 -1.51 -1.60
C SER A 65 -22.51 -1.90 -2.99
N TRP A 66 -21.21 -2.14 -3.07
CA TRP A 66 -20.53 -2.67 -4.23
C TRP A 66 -19.58 -3.78 -3.73
N ILE A 67 -19.67 -4.97 -4.28
CA ILE A 67 -18.87 -6.12 -3.87
C ILE A 67 -18.41 -6.86 -5.11
N GLU A 68 -17.11 -7.07 -5.22
CA GLU A 68 -16.50 -7.90 -6.26
C GLU A 68 -16.04 -9.23 -5.66
N TRP A 69 -16.19 -10.30 -6.44
CA TRP A 69 -15.92 -11.66 -6.05
C TRP A 69 -14.96 -12.34 -7.01
N TYR A 70 -14.00 -13.06 -6.48
CA TYR A 70 -13.19 -13.99 -7.24
C TYR A 70 -14.00 -15.23 -7.67
N ALA A 71 -13.50 -15.95 -8.68
CA ALA A 71 -14.07 -17.22 -9.14
C ALA A 71 -14.20 -18.28 -8.03
N ASN A 72 -13.33 -18.26 -7.04
CA ASN A 72 -13.36 -19.17 -5.90
C ASN A 72 -14.42 -18.81 -4.84
N GLY A 73 -15.25 -17.79 -5.08
CA GLY A 73 -16.31 -17.34 -4.18
C GLY A 73 -15.85 -16.49 -2.99
N ARG A 74 -14.61 -16.04 -2.97
CA ARG A 74 -14.11 -15.07 -1.97
C ARG A 74 -14.25 -13.66 -2.50
N LYS A 75 -14.47 -12.70 -1.60
CA LYS A 75 -14.47 -11.28 -1.96
C LYS A 75 -13.11 -10.85 -2.46
N SER A 76 -13.07 -10.05 -3.54
CA SER A 76 -11.88 -9.38 -4.02
C SER A 76 -11.82 -7.92 -3.57
N GLU A 77 -12.98 -7.23 -3.58
CA GLU A 77 -13.10 -5.87 -3.07
C GLU A 77 -14.53 -5.63 -2.56
N GLU A 78 -14.68 -4.75 -1.55
CA GLU A 78 -15.98 -4.26 -1.12
C GLU A 78 -15.93 -2.81 -0.67
N GLY A 79 -17.06 -2.12 -0.82
CA GLY A 79 -17.22 -0.75 -0.35
C GLY A 79 -18.62 -0.22 -0.63
N VAL A 80 -18.75 1.08 -0.53
CA VAL A 80 -20.01 1.80 -0.75
C VAL A 80 -19.80 2.91 -1.74
N TYR A 81 -20.67 3.00 -2.73
CA TYR A 81 -20.79 4.17 -3.60
C TYR A 81 -21.89 5.12 -3.09
N LYS A 82 -21.67 6.41 -3.27
CA LYS A 82 -22.64 7.47 -3.05
C LYS A 82 -22.56 8.44 -4.23
N TYR A 83 -23.67 8.54 -4.98
CA TYR A 83 -23.72 9.38 -6.19
C TYR A 83 -22.55 9.12 -7.15
N GLY A 84 -22.32 7.87 -7.51
CA GLY A 84 -21.25 7.44 -8.42
C GLY A 84 -19.82 7.51 -7.88
N LYS A 85 -19.62 7.93 -6.63
CA LYS A 85 -18.29 8.10 -6.02
C LYS A 85 -18.06 7.13 -4.87
N LYS A 86 -16.84 6.61 -4.72
CA LYS A 86 -16.45 5.81 -3.54
C LYS A 86 -16.66 6.65 -2.27
N GLY A 87 -17.29 6.06 -1.25
CA GLY A 87 -17.52 6.64 0.07
C GLY A 87 -17.32 5.61 1.18
N GLY A 88 -17.04 6.09 2.41
CA GLY A 88 -16.85 5.19 3.54
C GLY A 88 -15.62 4.30 3.41
N LEU A 89 -15.63 3.16 4.11
CA LEU A 89 -14.53 2.21 4.11
C LEU A 89 -14.58 1.31 2.87
N TRP A 90 -13.43 1.16 2.22
CA TRP A 90 -13.17 0.20 1.15
C TRP A 90 -12.11 -0.79 1.58
N THR A 91 -12.33 -2.06 1.30
CA THR A 91 -11.40 -3.14 1.63
C THR A 91 -11.27 -4.08 0.45
N ALA A 92 -10.04 -4.44 0.10
CA ALA A 92 -9.75 -5.46 -0.91
C ALA A 92 -8.95 -6.61 -0.29
N TRP A 93 -9.08 -7.77 -0.92
CA TRP A 93 -8.39 -9.01 -0.53
C TRP A 93 -7.70 -9.63 -1.73
N TYR A 94 -6.71 -10.43 -1.48
CA TYR A 94 -6.12 -11.35 -2.43
C TYR A 94 -7.01 -12.61 -2.58
N GLU A 95 -6.82 -13.37 -3.64
CA GLU A 95 -7.56 -14.60 -3.91
C GLU A 95 -7.40 -15.66 -2.81
N ASN A 96 -6.29 -15.65 -2.07
CA ASN A 96 -6.06 -16.50 -0.90
C ASN A 96 -6.85 -16.07 0.36
N GLY A 97 -7.49 -14.89 0.32
CA GLY A 97 -8.29 -14.33 1.41
C GLY A 97 -7.53 -13.36 2.34
N GLU A 98 -6.21 -13.22 2.16
CA GLU A 98 -5.44 -12.20 2.88
C GLU A 98 -5.85 -10.80 2.43
N LYS A 99 -5.88 -9.86 3.38
CA LYS A 99 -6.21 -8.46 3.09
C LYS A 99 -5.15 -7.85 2.16
N LYS A 100 -5.59 -7.16 1.10
CA LYS A 100 -4.73 -6.47 0.15
C LYS A 100 -4.56 -5.00 0.52
N TYR A 101 -5.69 -4.31 0.74
CA TYR A 101 -5.67 -2.95 1.26
C TYR A 101 -6.98 -2.61 1.98
N HIS A 102 -6.96 -1.54 2.78
CA HIS A 102 -8.16 -0.84 3.20
C HIS A 102 -7.90 0.67 3.27
N SER A 103 -8.94 1.44 2.98
CA SER A 103 -8.91 2.91 3.04
C SER A 103 -10.32 3.46 3.18
N LYS A 104 -10.42 4.62 3.81
CA LYS A 104 -11.65 5.41 3.83
C LYS A 104 -11.66 6.37 2.66
N TYR A 105 -12.85 6.59 2.07
CA TYR A 105 -13.06 7.52 0.97
C TYR A 105 -14.14 8.55 1.31
N ILE A 106 -13.93 9.79 0.89
CA ILE A 106 -14.90 10.88 0.91
C ILE A 106 -14.97 11.45 -0.50
N ASP A 107 -16.18 11.46 -1.09
CA ASP A 107 -16.43 11.94 -2.45
C ASP A 107 -15.47 11.39 -3.52
N GLY A 108 -15.12 10.10 -3.41
CA GLY A 108 -14.24 9.39 -4.33
C GLY A 108 -12.74 9.58 -4.07
N LYS A 109 -12.37 10.38 -3.08
CA LYS A 109 -10.98 10.63 -2.70
C LYS A 109 -10.62 9.88 -1.43
N PRO A 110 -9.43 9.25 -1.32
CA PRO A 110 -8.98 8.66 -0.07
C PRO A 110 -8.83 9.74 1.01
N ASP A 111 -9.22 9.42 2.25
CA ASP A 111 -9.20 10.30 3.41
C ASP A 111 -8.85 9.52 4.68
N GLY A 112 -7.83 9.99 5.40
CA GLY A 112 -7.23 9.27 6.52
C GLY A 112 -6.22 8.21 6.06
N ILE A 113 -6.13 7.09 6.78
CA ILE A 113 -5.08 6.09 6.56
C ILE A 113 -5.49 5.07 5.49
N TYR A 114 -4.66 4.94 4.46
CA TYR A 114 -4.60 3.83 3.52
C TYR A 114 -3.53 2.84 3.98
N THR A 115 -3.89 1.59 4.14
CA THR A 115 -2.94 0.53 4.52
C THR A 115 -2.94 -0.58 3.48
N GLU A 116 -1.76 -1.01 3.05
CA GLU A 116 -1.57 -2.05 2.04
C GLU A 116 -0.72 -3.21 2.58
N TYR A 117 -1.04 -4.42 2.13
CA TYR A 117 -0.39 -5.66 2.53
C TYR A 117 0.02 -6.48 1.30
N ASP A 118 1.00 -7.34 1.44
CA ASP A 118 1.32 -8.37 0.43
C ASP A 118 0.39 -9.60 0.57
N SER A 119 0.49 -10.54 -0.37
CA SER A 119 -0.32 -11.76 -0.37
C SER A 119 -0.04 -12.74 0.78
N LYS A 120 0.92 -12.43 1.65
CA LYS A 120 1.22 -13.14 2.89
C LYS A 120 0.71 -12.40 4.13
N GLY A 121 -0.10 -11.34 3.96
CA GLY A 121 -0.65 -10.51 5.03
C GLY A 121 0.36 -9.56 5.69
N ARG A 122 1.54 -9.35 5.10
CA ARG A 122 2.58 -8.48 5.66
C ARG A 122 2.41 -7.06 5.14
N LEU A 123 2.48 -6.07 6.04
CA LEU A 123 2.40 -4.65 5.70
C LEU A 123 3.42 -4.27 4.61
N THR A 124 2.98 -3.54 3.59
CA THR A 124 3.82 -2.98 2.52
C THR A 124 3.78 -1.46 2.47
N ALA A 125 2.63 -0.86 2.82
CA ALA A 125 2.50 0.59 2.88
C ALA A 125 1.49 1.03 3.94
N ASN A 126 1.74 2.23 4.47
CA ASN A 126 0.81 2.99 5.30
C ASN A 126 0.92 4.45 4.86
N ILE A 127 -0.14 4.99 4.27
CA ILE A 127 -0.16 6.31 3.65
C ILE A 127 -1.29 7.11 4.28
N GLU A 128 -0.99 8.31 4.75
CA GLU A 128 -1.98 9.24 5.30
C GLU A 128 -2.41 10.23 4.22
N TYR A 129 -3.73 10.33 4.04
CA TYR A 129 -4.36 11.22 3.07
C TYR A 129 -5.23 12.28 3.77
N ASP A 130 -5.25 13.47 3.20
CA ASP A 130 -6.25 14.51 3.45
C ASP A 130 -6.97 14.82 2.13
N LEU A 131 -8.22 14.33 2.00
CA LEU A 131 -9.08 14.50 0.82
C LEU A 131 -8.35 14.24 -0.51
N GLY A 132 -7.54 13.18 -0.56
CA GLY A 132 -6.79 12.73 -1.73
C GLY A 132 -5.37 13.29 -1.83
N ASN A 133 -4.98 14.22 -0.96
CA ASN A 133 -3.60 14.70 -0.89
C ASN A 133 -2.80 13.81 0.06
N ILE A 134 -1.62 13.36 -0.37
CA ILE A 134 -0.73 12.58 0.49
C ILE A 134 -0.08 13.50 1.51
N LEU A 135 -0.24 13.19 2.81
CA LEU A 135 0.44 13.89 3.90
C LEU A 135 1.75 13.19 4.26
N THR A 136 1.69 11.90 4.53
CA THR A 136 2.85 11.07 4.87
C THR A 136 2.74 9.69 4.24
N GLU A 137 3.90 9.08 3.95
CA GLU A 137 3.99 7.73 3.41
C GLU A 137 5.04 6.93 4.18
N TYR A 138 4.67 5.73 4.61
CA TYR A 138 5.59 4.72 5.10
C TYR A 138 5.49 3.49 4.21
N HIS A 139 6.63 2.99 3.75
CA HIS A 139 6.72 1.86 2.83
C HIS A 139 7.69 0.80 3.35
N ILE A 140 7.36 -0.45 3.06
CA ILE A 140 8.24 -1.60 3.26
C ILE A 140 8.34 -2.37 1.95
N THR A 141 9.52 -2.37 1.34
CA THR A 141 9.84 -3.21 0.19
C THR A 141 10.63 -4.44 0.63
N ARG A 142 10.43 -5.58 -0.05
CA ARG A 142 11.10 -6.84 0.26
C ARG A 142 11.68 -7.46 -1.00
N ASP A 143 12.91 -7.94 -0.91
CA ASP A 143 13.63 -8.68 -1.94
C ASP A 143 14.30 -9.93 -1.35
N GLU A 144 15.01 -10.71 -2.18
CA GLU A 144 15.77 -11.89 -1.72
C GLU A 144 16.89 -11.53 -0.73
N GLY A 145 17.39 -10.31 -0.76
CA GLY A 145 18.46 -9.79 0.11
C GLY A 145 17.98 -9.32 1.47
N GLY A 146 16.64 -9.10 1.64
CA GLY A 146 16.06 -8.60 2.87
C GLY A 146 14.87 -7.66 2.68
N SER A 147 14.84 -6.57 3.45
CA SER A 147 13.79 -5.55 3.33
C SER A 147 14.34 -4.13 3.51
N THR A 148 13.61 -3.18 2.96
CA THR A 148 13.88 -1.76 3.14
C THR A 148 12.61 -1.07 3.63
N GLU A 149 12.72 -0.33 4.72
CA GLU A 149 11.67 0.49 5.32
C GLU A 149 12.04 1.96 5.13
N TYR A 150 11.10 2.77 4.66
CA TYR A 150 11.37 4.18 4.43
C TYR A 150 10.11 5.04 4.50
N HIS A 151 10.32 6.32 4.78
CA HIS A 151 9.29 7.33 4.77
C HIS A 151 9.48 8.27 3.59
N LYS A 152 8.34 8.79 3.10
CA LYS A 152 8.28 9.87 2.11
C LYS A 152 7.34 10.96 2.59
N LYS A 153 7.58 12.16 2.10
CA LYS A 153 6.69 13.32 2.21
C LYS A 153 6.60 13.95 0.83
N ASN A 154 5.38 14.12 0.32
CA ASN A 154 5.16 14.61 -1.04
C ASN A 154 5.93 13.82 -2.11
N GLY A 155 6.01 12.48 -1.99
CA GLY A 155 6.68 11.59 -2.95
C GLY A 155 8.21 11.56 -2.85
N VAL A 156 8.82 12.39 -1.98
CA VAL A 156 10.28 12.47 -1.79
C VAL A 156 10.67 11.76 -0.49
N LEU A 157 11.83 11.07 -0.45
CA LEU A 157 12.33 10.46 0.78
C LEU A 157 12.51 11.53 1.86
N ASP A 158 11.84 11.34 3.00
CA ASP A 158 11.87 12.24 4.14
C ASP A 158 11.60 11.47 5.43
N GLY A 159 12.51 11.53 6.40
CA GLY A 159 12.42 10.75 7.62
C GLY A 159 13.35 9.53 7.64
N ARG A 160 13.02 8.57 8.49
CA ARG A 160 13.84 7.38 8.71
C ARG A 160 13.88 6.48 7.49
N TRP A 161 15.07 5.95 7.19
CA TRP A 161 15.32 4.90 6.22
C TRP A 161 16.12 3.78 6.88
N THR A 162 15.70 2.52 6.71
CA THR A 162 16.36 1.35 7.30
C THR A 162 16.35 0.20 6.31
N ARG A 163 17.50 -0.42 6.08
CA ARG A 163 17.63 -1.68 5.32
C ARG A 163 17.98 -2.82 6.28
N TRP A 164 17.34 -3.97 6.04
CA TRP A 164 17.52 -5.20 6.79
C TRP A 164 18.05 -6.29 5.86
N TYR A 165 18.95 -7.11 6.34
CA TYR A 165 19.33 -8.34 5.67
C TYR A 165 18.23 -9.40 5.78
N ALA A 166 18.26 -10.42 4.89
CA ALA A 166 17.30 -11.54 4.92
C ALA A 166 17.33 -12.35 6.23
N ASN A 167 18.43 -12.30 6.99
CA ASN A 167 18.53 -12.93 8.31
C ASN A 167 17.94 -12.09 9.45
N GLY A 168 17.29 -10.95 9.15
CA GLY A 168 16.66 -10.07 10.13
C GLY A 168 17.61 -9.06 10.81
N ASN A 169 18.91 -9.14 10.55
CA ASN A 169 19.86 -8.15 11.08
C ASN A 169 19.81 -6.86 10.27
N LYS A 170 20.03 -5.72 10.94
CA LYS A 170 20.10 -4.42 10.29
C LYS A 170 21.31 -4.35 9.37
N ALA A 171 21.14 -3.81 8.16
CA ALA A 171 22.20 -3.61 7.18
C ALA A 171 22.67 -2.15 7.14
N GLU A 172 21.72 -1.22 7.13
CA GLU A 172 22.00 0.22 7.07
C GLU A 172 20.82 1.00 7.68
N GLU A 173 21.08 2.13 8.31
CA GLU A 173 20.05 3.07 8.75
C GLU A 173 20.53 4.50 8.70
N GLY A 174 19.60 5.43 8.53
CA GLY A 174 19.84 6.86 8.58
C GLY A 174 18.56 7.67 8.40
N LEU A 175 18.75 8.95 8.16
CA LEU A 175 17.67 9.89 7.89
C LEU A 175 17.81 10.47 6.48
N TYR A 176 16.66 10.71 5.85
CA TYR A 176 16.54 11.57 4.68
C TYR A 176 15.80 12.85 5.07
N GLU A 177 16.22 13.96 4.51
CA GLU A 177 15.52 15.25 4.53
C GLU A 177 15.46 15.75 3.09
N GLU A 178 14.23 15.98 2.58
CA GLU A 178 14.00 16.44 1.21
C GLU A 178 14.76 15.62 0.14
N GLY A 179 14.79 14.30 0.27
CA GLY A 179 15.46 13.38 -0.66
C GLY A 179 16.96 13.25 -0.49
N LYS A 180 17.55 13.95 0.47
CA LYS A 180 18.99 13.93 0.73
C LYS A 180 19.32 13.20 2.04
N ARG A 181 20.43 12.46 2.07
CA ARG A 181 20.91 11.89 3.33
C ARG A 181 21.25 13.01 4.30
N SER A 182 20.75 12.89 5.55
CA SER A 182 20.97 13.82 6.65
C SER A 182 21.36 13.09 7.92
N GLY A 183 22.10 13.77 8.79
CA GLY A 183 22.49 13.25 10.09
C GLY A 183 23.41 12.03 10.02
N THR A 184 23.36 11.19 11.04
CA THR A 184 24.22 10.01 11.16
C THR A 184 23.65 8.83 10.41
N TRP A 185 24.48 8.22 9.55
CA TRP A 185 24.24 6.95 8.88
C TRP A 185 25.14 5.88 9.45
N ASN A 186 24.56 4.70 9.72
CA ASN A 186 25.24 3.55 10.25
C ASN A 186 25.03 2.36 9.32
N GLY A 187 26.08 1.56 9.12
CA GLY A 187 26.02 0.30 8.40
C GLY A 187 26.54 -0.85 9.24
N TRP A 188 26.03 -2.05 9.02
CA TRP A 188 26.42 -3.28 9.69
C TRP A 188 26.69 -4.40 8.69
N TYR A 189 27.51 -5.34 9.08
CA TYR A 189 27.67 -6.61 8.41
C TYR A 189 26.49 -7.54 8.71
N ARG A 190 26.30 -8.57 7.90
CA ARG A 190 25.28 -9.63 8.17
C ARG A 190 25.41 -10.28 9.54
N SER A 191 26.60 -10.23 10.14
CA SER A 191 26.89 -10.71 11.49
C SER A 191 26.48 -9.74 12.61
N ASN A 192 25.76 -8.68 12.29
CA ASN A 192 25.37 -7.58 13.20
C ASN A 192 26.55 -6.77 13.79
N LYS A 193 27.77 -6.97 13.30
CA LYS A 193 28.92 -6.13 13.67
C LYS A 193 28.89 -4.84 12.87
N LYS A 194 29.31 -3.74 13.50
CA LYS A 194 29.43 -2.43 12.87
C LYS A 194 30.34 -2.49 11.66
N HIS A 195 29.89 -1.92 10.53
CA HIS A 195 30.64 -1.81 9.29
C HIS A 195 31.13 -0.38 9.09
N TYR A 196 30.23 0.60 9.17
CA TYR A 196 30.61 1.99 9.06
C TYR A 196 29.71 2.93 9.88
N LYS A 197 30.20 4.15 10.11
CA LYS A 197 29.47 5.32 10.57
C LYS A 197 29.85 6.52 9.73
N SER A 198 28.90 7.30 9.26
CA SER A 198 29.10 8.52 8.47
C SER A 198 28.14 9.60 8.92
N LEU A 199 28.56 10.84 8.91
CA LEU A 199 27.67 11.99 9.06
C LEU A 199 27.40 12.60 7.68
N TYR A 200 26.16 13.04 7.45
CA TYR A 200 25.74 13.72 6.22
C TYR A 200 25.07 15.05 6.56
N ALA A 201 25.32 16.04 5.72
CA ALA A 201 24.63 17.32 5.68
C ALA A 201 24.32 17.63 4.20
N ASP A 202 23.08 17.96 3.88
CA ASP A 202 22.61 18.22 2.50
C ASP A 202 23.01 17.13 1.48
N GLY A 203 22.96 15.86 1.87
CA GLY A 203 23.32 14.72 1.03
C GLY A 203 24.81 14.48 0.85
N LYS A 204 25.67 15.33 1.41
CA LYS A 204 27.11 15.24 1.32
C LYS A 204 27.71 14.76 2.65
N ARG A 205 28.79 13.96 2.58
CA ARG A 205 29.49 13.57 3.80
C ARG A 205 30.08 14.80 4.49
N ALA A 206 29.91 14.85 5.82
CA ALA A 206 30.41 15.89 6.72
C ALA A 206 30.98 15.25 7.99
N GLY A 207 32.03 15.86 8.58
CA GLY A 207 32.65 15.29 9.76
C GLY A 207 33.31 13.93 9.52
N THR A 208 33.43 13.13 10.56
CA THR A 208 34.22 11.89 10.53
C THR A 208 33.44 10.69 10.01
N TYR A 209 33.93 10.04 8.95
CA TYR A 209 33.59 8.70 8.52
C TYR A 209 34.50 7.70 9.23
N SER A 210 33.91 6.65 9.79
CA SER A 210 34.66 5.53 10.38
C SER A 210 34.21 4.21 9.78
N GLU A 211 35.18 3.30 9.56
CA GLU A 211 34.94 1.95 9.02
C GLU A 211 35.55 0.88 9.89
N TRP A 212 34.88 -0.24 10.03
CA TRP A 212 35.30 -1.42 10.78
C TRP A 212 35.30 -2.65 9.88
N ASN A 213 36.21 -3.57 10.10
CA ASN A 213 36.19 -4.87 9.43
C ASN A 213 35.17 -5.85 10.08
N SER A 214 34.94 -7.00 9.46
CA SER A 214 34.01 -8.02 9.95
C SER A 214 34.37 -8.64 11.32
N LYS A 215 35.62 -8.43 11.80
CA LYS A 215 36.04 -8.79 13.15
C LYS A 215 35.69 -7.73 14.19
N GLY A 216 35.22 -6.52 13.75
CA GLY A 216 34.87 -5.39 14.61
C GLY A 216 36.02 -4.44 14.92
N LYS A 217 37.18 -4.60 14.25
CA LYS A 217 38.32 -3.69 14.40
C LYS A 217 38.14 -2.52 13.46
N LYS A 218 38.34 -1.28 13.98
CA LYS A 218 38.34 -0.05 13.16
C LYS A 218 39.55 -0.11 12.20
N THR A 219 39.29 0.13 10.92
CA THR A 219 40.29 0.03 9.85
C THR A 219 40.56 1.38 9.17
N LYS A 220 39.57 2.30 9.22
CA LYS A 220 39.69 3.57 8.53
C LYS A 220 38.94 4.66 9.26
N GLU A 221 39.50 5.86 9.19
CA GLU A 221 38.88 7.11 9.62
C GLU A 221 39.19 8.20 8.59
N ILE A 222 38.18 8.95 8.17
CA ILE A 222 38.30 10.00 7.17
C ILE A 222 37.47 11.19 7.61
N ASP A 223 38.07 12.37 7.63
CA ASP A 223 37.33 13.60 7.85
C ASP A 223 36.88 14.22 6.53
N TYR A 224 35.61 14.62 6.50
CA TYR A 224 34.94 15.25 5.34
C TYR A 224 34.44 16.65 5.68
N SER A 225 34.53 17.56 4.72
CA SER A 225 33.85 18.84 4.73
C SER A 225 33.15 19.04 3.39
N ASN A 226 31.83 19.23 3.42
CA ASN A 226 31.01 19.44 2.23
C ASN A 226 31.24 18.38 1.11
N GLY A 227 31.40 17.11 1.50
CA GLY A 227 31.66 15.98 0.59
C GLY A 227 33.14 15.77 0.21
N ASN A 228 34.00 16.71 0.48
CA ASN A 228 35.42 16.62 0.15
C ASN A 228 36.20 15.98 1.32
N ARG A 229 37.13 15.07 1.00
CA ARG A 229 38.07 14.54 2.00
C ARG A 229 39.02 15.64 2.46
N ILE A 230 39.15 15.84 3.77
CA ILE A 230 40.11 16.76 4.36
C ILE A 230 41.33 15.98 4.85
N ARG A 231 41.09 14.82 5.51
CA ARG A 231 42.14 14.01 6.14
C ARG A 231 41.71 12.55 6.14
N GLU A 232 42.68 11.63 5.98
CA GLU A 232 42.47 10.20 6.05
C GLU A 232 43.50 9.56 6.97
N TYR A 233 43.02 8.70 7.89
CA TYR A 233 43.84 7.90 8.79
C TYR A 233 43.63 6.42 8.47
N LEU A 234 44.66 5.74 8.04
CA LEU A 234 44.67 4.28 7.88
C LEU A 234 45.16 3.67 9.20
N LEU A 235 44.27 2.95 9.88
CA LEU A 235 44.64 2.28 11.14
C LEU A 235 45.23 0.89 10.81
N ILE A 236 46.49 0.88 10.35
CA ILE A 236 47.27 -0.32 10.09
C ILE A 236 47.98 -0.71 11.40
N LYS A 237 47.84 -1.96 11.82
CA LYS A 237 48.66 -2.52 12.89
C LYS A 237 49.94 -3.07 12.26
N ASP A 238 51.05 -2.38 12.40
CA ASP A 238 52.37 -3.01 12.31
C ASP A 238 52.70 -3.70 13.63
N GLY A 239 53.70 -4.55 13.65
CA GLY A 239 54.08 -5.36 14.80
C GLY A 239 54.56 -4.55 16.03
N SER A 240 54.57 -3.19 15.98
CA SER A 240 55.14 -2.31 16.98
C SER A 240 54.15 -1.33 17.62
N GLY A 241 52.85 -1.31 17.20
CA GLY A 241 51.83 -0.39 17.74
C GLY A 241 51.05 0.33 16.65
N TYR A 242 50.17 1.28 17.05
CA TYR A 242 49.46 2.15 16.10
C TYR A 242 50.34 3.36 15.76
N MET A 243 50.53 3.65 14.48
CA MET A 243 50.97 4.97 14.02
C MET A 243 49.76 5.84 13.65
#